data_f235f38123f3ff19b2ee9d54c97899bc
#
_entry.id   f235f38123f3ff19b2ee9d54c97899bc
#
_cell.length_a   1.000
_cell.length_b   1.000
_cell.length_c   1.000
_cell.angle_alpha   90.00
_cell.angle_beta   90.00
_cell.angle_gamma   90.00
#
_symmetry.space_group_name_H-M   'P 1'
#
loop_
_entity.id
_entity.type
_entity.pdbx_description
1 polymer ?
#
loop_
_entity_poly.entity_id
_entity_poly.type
_entity_poly.pdbx_seq_one_letter_code
_entity_poly.pdbx_strand_id
1 'polypeptide(L)'
;MKKLFSMLLLACIVIPLQIQAISMEAIKNDKNNIPILTGKNAITYFVDKSSIKRIEENQFIYKAQAVVYEVENNNSRRTNSYIHKVLVTYRYDKQASSGMKLTINSVEDFNYKGVALGAFSNIPEQYVDVTLRDPKYVVGNYIFKEAYGTTFENMTLHKK
;
A
#
# COMPACT_ATOMS: atom_id res chain seq x y z
N MET A 1 2.88 60.55 -28.70
CA MET A 1 2.11 59.50 -27.99
C MET A 1 2.80 58.16 -28.22
N LYS A 2 3.61 57.74 -27.27
CA LYS A 2 4.36 56.45 -27.33
C LYS A 2 3.58 55.41 -26.56
N LYS A 3 3.00 54.44 -27.27
CA LYS A 3 2.32 53.27 -26.64
C LYS A 3 3.41 52.30 -26.18
N LEU A 4 3.60 52.19 -24.89
CA LEU A 4 4.38 51.11 -24.28
C LEU A 4 3.57 49.82 -24.42
N PHE A 5 4.07 48.90 -25.25
CA PHE A 5 3.60 47.52 -25.30
C PHE A 5 4.28 46.76 -24.11
N SER A 6 3.53 46.56 -23.05
CA SER A 6 3.96 45.74 -21.94
C SER A 6 3.76 44.28 -22.31
N MET A 7 4.85 43.65 -22.71
CA MET A 7 4.87 42.20 -23.05
C MET A 7 4.95 41.41 -21.71
N LEU A 8 3.78 40.98 -21.23
CA LEU A 8 3.69 40.13 -20.07
C LEU A 8 4.18 38.72 -20.46
N LEU A 9 5.44 38.46 -20.12
CA LEU A 9 6.04 37.12 -20.30
C LEU A 9 5.45 36.20 -19.26
N LEU A 10 4.44 35.43 -19.63
CA LEU A 10 3.86 34.39 -18.80
C LEU A 10 4.88 33.23 -18.74
N ALA A 11 5.76 33.27 -17.75
CA ALA A 11 6.64 32.14 -17.45
C ALA A 11 5.78 30.99 -16.94
N CYS A 12 5.43 30.07 -17.83
CA CYS A 12 4.92 28.76 -17.43
C CYS A 12 6.00 28.03 -16.64
N ILE A 13 5.95 28.13 -15.32
CA ILE A 13 6.74 27.28 -14.43
C ILE A 13 6.18 25.86 -14.60
N VAL A 14 6.78 25.13 -15.52
CA VAL A 14 6.61 23.68 -15.58
C VAL A 14 7.32 23.14 -14.35
N ILE A 15 6.57 22.97 -13.25
CA ILE A 15 7.06 22.23 -12.09
C ILE A 15 7.18 20.79 -12.60
N PRO A 16 8.40 20.23 -12.75
CA PRO A 16 8.50 18.83 -13.06
C PRO A 16 7.85 18.08 -11.90
N LEU A 17 6.76 17.34 -12.17
CA LEU A 17 6.30 16.31 -11.25
C LEU A 17 7.52 15.41 -11.03
N GLN A 18 8.21 15.58 -9.92
CA GLN A 18 9.21 14.64 -9.49
C GLN A 18 8.44 13.34 -9.18
N ILE A 19 8.37 12.46 -10.15
CA ILE A 19 8.01 11.07 -9.93
C ILE A 19 9.10 10.56 -9.00
N GLN A 20 8.80 10.53 -7.71
CA GLN A 20 9.74 10.01 -6.71
C GLN A 20 10.03 8.57 -7.09
N ALA A 21 11.27 8.34 -7.53
CA ALA A 21 11.74 7.01 -7.81
C ALA A 21 11.66 6.20 -6.51
N ILE A 22 10.80 5.19 -6.46
CA ILE A 22 10.65 4.32 -5.31
C ILE A 22 11.63 3.17 -5.47
N SER A 23 12.85 3.34 -4.96
CA SER A 23 13.84 2.27 -4.98
C SER A 23 13.71 1.36 -3.75
N MET A 24 14.20 0.13 -3.87
CA MET A 24 14.29 -0.81 -2.74
C MET A 24 15.01 -0.20 -1.53
N GLU A 25 16.07 0.56 -1.77
CA GLU A 25 16.85 1.21 -0.74
C GLU A 25 16.03 2.31 -0.04
N ALA A 26 15.28 3.11 -0.80
CA ALA A 26 14.39 4.12 -0.25
C ALA A 26 13.31 3.49 0.63
N ILE A 27 12.70 2.36 0.21
CA ILE A 27 11.71 1.65 1.01
C ILE A 27 12.31 1.15 2.32
N LYS A 28 13.50 0.54 2.28
CA LYS A 28 14.16 -0.02 3.47
C LYS A 28 14.65 1.05 4.45
N ASN A 29 15.04 2.21 3.95
CA ASN A 29 15.58 3.29 4.77
C ASN A 29 14.50 4.21 5.36
N ASP A 30 13.28 4.15 4.85
CA ASP A 30 12.17 4.89 5.43
C ASP A 30 11.65 4.18 6.68
N LYS A 31 11.79 4.84 7.83
CA LYS A 31 11.35 4.34 9.14
C LYS A 31 9.84 4.06 9.25
N ASN A 32 9.05 4.62 8.33
CA ASN A 32 7.60 4.35 8.27
C ASN A 32 7.28 3.05 7.55
N ASN A 33 8.20 2.53 6.73
CA ASN A 33 8.02 1.28 6.01
C ASN A 33 8.42 0.09 6.90
N ILE A 34 7.43 -0.52 7.51
CA ILE A 34 7.64 -1.62 8.45
C ILE A 34 7.65 -2.94 7.67
N PRO A 35 8.76 -3.71 7.73
CA PRO A 35 8.80 -5.05 7.14
C PRO A 35 7.92 -5.99 7.95
N ILE A 36 6.92 -6.60 7.31
CA ILE A 36 5.95 -7.46 7.99
C ILE A 36 6.30 -8.93 7.83
N LEU A 37 6.64 -9.34 6.61
CA LEU A 37 6.89 -10.74 6.29
C LEU A 37 7.80 -10.85 5.08
N THR A 38 8.76 -11.79 5.15
CA THR A 38 9.48 -12.26 3.98
C THR A 38 8.94 -13.65 3.62
N GLY A 39 8.20 -13.72 2.53
CA GLY A 39 7.60 -14.98 2.07
C GLY A 39 8.62 -15.94 1.48
N LYS A 40 8.27 -17.24 1.47
CA LYS A 40 9.09 -18.30 0.86
C LYS A 40 9.38 -18.08 -0.63
N ASN A 41 8.53 -17.33 -1.33
CA ASN A 41 8.66 -17.01 -2.76
C ASN A 41 9.45 -15.72 -3.01
N ALA A 42 10.34 -15.36 -2.09
CA ALA A 42 11.19 -14.18 -2.21
C ALA A 42 10.42 -12.83 -2.29
N ILE A 43 9.15 -12.78 -1.88
CA ILE A 43 8.39 -11.54 -1.74
C ILE A 43 8.51 -11.04 -0.30
N THR A 44 8.92 -9.79 -0.14
CA THR A 44 8.89 -9.09 1.15
C THR A 44 7.78 -8.04 1.11
N TYR A 45 6.96 -8.03 2.16
CA TYR A 45 5.89 -7.06 2.34
C TYR A 45 6.35 -5.98 3.31
N PHE A 46 6.21 -4.71 2.91
CA PHE A 46 6.40 -3.56 3.78
C PHE A 46 5.07 -2.80 3.86
N VAL A 47 4.68 -2.38 5.05
CA VAL A 47 3.52 -1.50 5.24
C VAL A 47 4.03 -0.10 5.56
N ASP A 48 3.60 0.89 4.78
CA ASP A 48 3.79 2.28 5.15
C ASP A 48 2.84 2.63 6.29
N LYS A 49 3.39 2.63 7.51
CA LYS A 49 2.63 2.91 8.73
C LYS A 49 1.97 4.29 8.71
N SER A 50 2.59 5.28 8.07
CA SER A 50 2.05 6.64 7.99
C SER A 50 0.82 6.75 7.09
N SER A 51 0.64 5.78 6.20
CA SER A 51 -0.50 5.72 5.26
C SER A 51 -1.75 5.06 5.84
N ILE A 52 -1.64 4.41 7.03
CA ILE A 52 -2.75 3.65 7.61
C ILE A 52 -3.89 4.57 8.01
N LYS A 53 -5.08 4.30 7.49
CA LYS A 53 -6.31 5.07 7.75
C LYS A 53 -7.46 4.15 8.11
N ARG A 54 -8.23 4.53 9.15
CA ARG A 54 -9.55 3.96 9.40
C ARG A 54 -10.50 4.51 8.35
N ILE A 55 -11.22 3.64 7.65
CA ILE A 55 -12.20 4.02 6.62
C ILE A 55 -13.62 3.89 7.14
N GLU A 56 -13.90 2.80 7.86
CA GLU A 56 -15.23 2.52 8.39
C GLU A 56 -15.12 1.70 9.67
N GLU A 57 -15.97 2.02 10.62
CA GLU A 57 -16.20 1.22 11.82
C GLU A 57 -17.69 1.28 12.16
N ASN A 58 -18.34 0.13 12.15
CA ASN A 58 -19.72 -0.02 12.57
C ASN A 58 -19.94 -1.32 13.36
N GLN A 59 -21.18 -1.66 13.71
CA GLN A 59 -21.48 -2.84 14.50
C GLN A 59 -21.13 -4.18 13.81
N PHE A 60 -20.96 -4.19 12.49
CA PHE A 60 -20.73 -5.42 11.72
C PHE A 60 -19.31 -5.55 11.20
N ILE A 61 -18.69 -4.44 10.82
CA ILE A 61 -17.39 -4.45 10.14
C ILE A 61 -16.47 -3.33 10.63
N TYR A 62 -15.17 -3.57 10.37
CA TYR A 62 -14.14 -2.53 10.31
C TYR A 62 -13.59 -2.46 8.90
N LYS A 63 -13.15 -1.28 8.45
CA LYS A 63 -12.34 -1.12 7.24
C LYS A 63 -11.14 -0.24 7.53
N ALA A 64 -9.97 -0.67 7.08
CA ALA A 64 -8.75 0.12 7.11
C ALA A 64 -8.06 0.08 5.75
N GLN A 65 -7.43 1.18 5.39
CA GLN A 65 -6.68 1.34 4.14
C GLN A 65 -5.21 1.61 4.46
N ALA A 66 -4.31 1.10 3.63
CA ALA A 66 -2.89 1.35 3.76
C ALA A 66 -2.18 1.22 2.40
N VAL A 67 -1.01 1.83 2.29
CA VAL A 67 -0.04 1.55 1.23
C VAL A 67 0.83 0.38 1.65
N VAL A 68 0.94 -0.61 0.78
CA VAL A 68 1.77 -1.80 0.95
C VAL A 68 2.75 -1.88 -0.22
N TYR A 69 4.02 -2.10 0.06
CA TYR A 69 5.02 -2.42 -0.94
C TYR A 69 5.23 -3.93 -0.95
N GLU A 70 4.94 -4.55 -2.09
CA GLU A 70 5.27 -5.95 -2.36
C GLU A 70 6.57 -5.94 -3.16
N VAL A 71 7.64 -6.45 -2.56
CA VAL A 71 8.98 -6.41 -3.16
C VAL A 71 9.41 -7.81 -3.51
N GLU A 72 9.55 -8.09 -4.79
CA GLU A 72 10.07 -9.36 -5.27
C GLU A 72 11.60 -9.41 -5.15
N ASN A 73 12.10 -10.33 -4.31
CA ASN A 73 13.52 -10.59 -4.17
C ASN A 73 13.91 -11.78 -5.04
N ASN A 74 14.21 -11.56 -6.29
CA ASN A 74 14.69 -12.64 -7.14
C ASN A 74 16.20 -12.92 -6.84
N ASN A 75 16.46 -13.93 -5.99
CA ASN A 75 17.82 -14.29 -5.55
C ASN A 75 18.72 -14.80 -6.67
N SER A 76 18.18 -15.22 -7.82
CA SER A 76 18.96 -15.87 -8.87
C SER A 76 19.42 -14.92 -9.98
N ARG A 77 18.74 -13.82 -10.21
CA ARG A 77 19.16 -12.80 -11.21
C ARG A 77 18.63 -11.44 -10.81
N ARG A 78 19.47 -10.61 -10.25
CA ARG A 78 19.18 -9.24 -9.77
C ARG A 78 18.52 -8.29 -10.79
N THR A 79 18.28 -8.73 -12.00
CA THR A 79 17.80 -7.89 -13.11
C THR A 79 16.29 -7.76 -13.21
N ASN A 80 15.52 -8.62 -12.53
CA ASN A 80 14.05 -8.65 -12.65
C ASN A 80 13.33 -8.54 -11.30
N SER A 81 13.87 -7.80 -10.35
CA SER A 81 13.14 -7.51 -9.12
C SER A 81 12.18 -6.37 -9.38
N TYR A 82 10.92 -6.56 -9.01
CA TYR A 82 9.87 -5.56 -9.13
C TYR A 82 9.44 -5.07 -7.76
N ILE A 83 8.94 -3.85 -7.73
CA ILE A 83 8.33 -3.24 -6.57
C ILE A 83 6.92 -2.88 -6.98
N HIS A 84 5.93 -3.45 -6.31
CA HIS A 84 4.53 -3.08 -6.46
C HIS A 84 4.13 -2.22 -5.26
N LYS A 85 3.83 -0.96 -5.49
CA LYS A 85 3.23 -0.08 -4.49
C LYS A 85 1.72 -0.20 -4.64
N VAL A 86 1.08 -0.79 -3.66
CA VAL A 86 -0.33 -1.17 -3.71
C VAL A 86 -1.10 -0.39 -2.65
N LEU A 87 -2.15 0.32 -3.05
CA LEU A 87 -3.14 0.85 -2.13
C LEU A 87 -4.18 -0.23 -1.90
N VAL A 88 -4.26 -0.73 -0.66
CA VAL A 88 -5.18 -1.81 -0.28
C VAL A 88 -6.20 -1.33 0.74
N THR A 89 -7.41 -1.86 0.66
CA THR A 89 -8.42 -1.73 1.72
C THR A 89 -8.74 -3.10 2.27
N TYR A 90 -8.54 -3.27 3.56
CA TYR A 90 -8.98 -4.45 4.30
C TYR A 90 -10.34 -4.22 4.92
N ARG A 91 -11.22 -5.21 4.77
CA ARG A 91 -12.49 -5.31 5.46
C ARG A 91 -12.43 -6.49 6.44
N TYR A 92 -12.81 -6.23 7.68
CA TYR A 92 -12.80 -7.20 8.78
C TYR A 92 -14.22 -7.39 9.27
N ASP A 93 -14.75 -8.61 9.19
CA ASP A 93 -16.08 -8.95 9.66
C ASP A 93 -16.03 -9.25 11.18
N LYS A 94 -16.81 -8.52 11.96
CA LYS A 94 -16.88 -8.69 13.41
C LYS A 94 -17.52 -10.00 13.86
N GLN A 95 -18.25 -10.66 13.00
CA GLN A 95 -19.04 -11.85 13.32
C GLN A 95 -18.37 -13.15 12.86
N ALA A 96 -17.41 -13.06 11.93
CA ALA A 96 -16.75 -14.23 11.38
C ALA A 96 -15.28 -14.30 11.79
N SER A 97 -14.86 -15.39 12.41
CA SER A 97 -13.45 -15.61 12.83
C SER A 97 -12.45 -15.67 11.67
N SER A 98 -12.91 -15.84 10.45
CA SER A 98 -12.11 -15.82 9.21
C SER A 98 -12.52 -14.68 8.27
N GLY A 99 -13.22 -13.67 8.81
CA GLY A 99 -13.86 -12.62 8.01
C GLY A 99 -12.93 -11.50 7.56
N MET A 100 -11.68 -11.81 7.22
CA MET A 100 -10.79 -10.83 6.61
C MET A 100 -10.89 -10.92 5.10
N LYS A 101 -11.15 -9.78 4.47
CA LYS A 101 -11.18 -9.62 3.02
C LYS A 101 -10.34 -8.43 2.61
N LEU A 102 -9.82 -8.46 1.39
CA LEU A 102 -9.07 -7.34 0.87
C LEU A 102 -9.56 -6.95 -0.53
N THR A 103 -9.46 -5.67 -0.87
CA THR A 103 -9.55 -5.14 -2.22
C THR A 103 -8.33 -4.29 -2.53
N ILE A 104 -7.91 -4.32 -3.78
CA ILE A 104 -6.83 -3.48 -4.30
C ILE A 104 -7.49 -2.26 -4.96
N ASN A 105 -7.09 -1.06 -4.54
CA ASN A 105 -7.63 0.19 -5.05
C ASN A 105 -6.77 0.78 -6.17
N SER A 106 -5.44 0.64 -6.04
CA SER A 106 -4.48 1.02 -7.07
C SER A 106 -3.19 0.24 -6.96
N VAL A 107 -2.46 0.12 -8.07
CA VAL A 107 -1.12 -0.48 -8.15
C VAL A 107 -0.24 0.46 -8.96
N GLU A 108 0.96 0.69 -8.48
CA GLU A 108 2.03 1.36 -9.19
C GLU A 108 3.23 0.41 -9.22
N ASP A 109 3.72 0.10 -10.42
CA ASP A 109 4.81 -0.84 -10.64
C ASP A 109 6.12 -0.11 -10.90
N PHE A 110 7.18 -0.57 -10.26
CA PHE A 110 8.54 -0.04 -10.42
C PHE A 110 9.53 -1.17 -10.60
N ASN A 111 10.61 -0.90 -11.33
CA ASN A 111 11.76 -1.78 -11.30
C ASN A 111 12.58 -1.55 -10.01
N TYR A 112 13.57 -2.39 -9.75
CA TYR A 112 14.42 -2.29 -8.55
C TYR A 112 15.20 -0.97 -8.42
N LYS A 113 15.40 -0.23 -9.53
CA LYS A 113 16.02 1.10 -9.56
C LYS A 113 15.02 2.23 -9.28
N GLY A 114 13.74 1.90 -9.13
CA GLY A 114 12.69 2.87 -8.86
C GLY A 114 12.13 3.56 -10.11
N VAL A 115 12.43 3.04 -11.29
CA VAL A 115 11.82 3.55 -12.53
C VAL A 115 10.41 3.00 -12.63
N ALA A 116 9.42 3.89 -12.79
CA ALA A 116 8.03 3.51 -12.97
C ALA A 116 7.85 2.71 -14.27
N LEU A 117 7.13 1.60 -14.18
CA LEU A 117 6.80 0.73 -15.31
C LEU A 117 5.35 0.89 -15.73
N GLY A 118 4.47 1.23 -14.80
CA GLY A 118 3.05 1.45 -15.05
C GLY A 118 2.29 1.76 -13.78
N ALA A 119 1.04 2.19 -13.95
CA ALA A 119 0.13 2.42 -12.85
C ALA A 119 -1.29 2.07 -13.28
N PHE A 120 -2.04 1.45 -12.34
CA PHE A 120 -3.45 1.14 -12.47
C PHE A 120 -4.17 1.77 -11.28
N SER A 121 -5.12 2.65 -11.57
CA SER A 121 -5.96 3.30 -10.57
C SER A 121 -7.43 3.06 -10.88
N ASN A 122 -8.31 3.37 -9.92
CA ASN A 122 -9.75 3.17 -10.05
C ASN A 122 -10.13 1.71 -10.34
N ILE A 123 -9.39 0.76 -9.74
CA ILE A 123 -9.74 -0.66 -9.80
C ILE A 123 -11.09 -0.82 -9.10
N PRO A 124 -12.08 -1.47 -9.75
CA PRO A 124 -13.38 -1.69 -9.12
C PRO A 124 -13.26 -2.39 -7.78
N GLU A 125 -14.04 -1.96 -6.79
CA GLU A 125 -14.01 -2.53 -5.45
C GLU A 125 -14.52 -3.99 -5.50
N GLN A 126 -13.58 -4.92 -5.48
CA GLN A 126 -13.88 -6.35 -5.44
C GLN A 126 -13.11 -6.99 -4.27
N TYR A 127 -13.84 -7.37 -3.24
CA TYR A 127 -13.26 -8.03 -2.07
C TYR A 127 -13.01 -9.50 -2.34
N VAL A 128 -11.78 -9.92 -2.03
CA VAL A 128 -11.38 -11.33 -2.02
C VAL A 128 -11.11 -11.78 -0.59
N ASP A 129 -11.43 -13.03 -0.27
CA ASP A 129 -11.18 -13.60 1.04
C ASP A 129 -9.67 -13.76 1.28
N VAL A 130 -9.22 -13.39 2.49
CA VAL A 130 -7.84 -13.55 2.93
C VAL A 130 -7.80 -14.67 3.97
N THR A 131 -7.17 -15.78 3.63
CA THR A 131 -7.07 -16.93 4.52
C THR A 131 -5.87 -16.85 5.46
N LEU A 132 -5.90 -17.57 6.58
CA LEU A 132 -4.81 -17.63 7.57
C LEU A 132 -3.44 -18.04 6.98
N ARG A 133 -3.45 -18.75 5.84
CA ARG A 133 -2.21 -19.19 5.16
C ARG A 133 -1.67 -18.17 4.17
N ASP A 134 -2.45 -17.15 3.84
CA ASP A 134 -2.03 -16.09 2.93
C ASP A 134 -1.09 -15.12 3.66
N PRO A 135 0.08 -14.79 3.12
CA PRO A 135 0.94 -13.73 3.66
C PRO A 135 0.20 -12.40 3.89
N LYS A 136 -0.81 -12.11 3.07
CA LYS A 136 -1.65 -10.91 3.19
C LYS A 136 -2.48 -10.90 4.48
N TYR A 137 -2.71 -12.06 5.11
CA TYR A 137 -3.37 -12.13 6.42
C TYR A 137 -2.52 -11.48 7.51
N VAL A 138 -1.20 -11.74 7.50
CA VAL A 138 -0.27 -11.13 8.47
C VAL A 138 -0.20 -9.61 8.25
N VAL A 139 -0.17 -9.18 7.00
CA VAL A 139 -0.24 -7.75 6.62
C VAL A 139 -1.53 -7.11 7.14
N GLY A 140 -2.67 -7.77 6.90
CA GLY A 140 -3.98 -7.29 7.38
C GLY A 140 -4.07 -7.20 8.89
N ASN A 141 -3.54 -8.18 9.64
CA ASN A 141 -3.48 -8.13 11.10
C ASN A 141 -2.61 -6.99 11.61
N TYR A 142 -1.48 -6.72 10.97
CA TYR A 142 -0.65 -5.57 11.31
C TYR A 142 -1.41 -4.25 11.10
N ILE A 143 -2.04 -4.06 9.93
CA ILE A 143 -2.83 -2.86 9.61
C ILE A 143 -3.97 -2.69 10.62
N PHE A 144 -4.67 -3.79 10.97
CA PHE A 144 -5.73 -3.75 11.97
C PHE A 144 -5.21 -3.31 13.33
N LYS A 145 -4.07 -3.88 13.78
CA LYS A 145 -3.45 -3.53 15.05
C LYS A 145 -3.08 -2.05 15.13
N GLU A 146 -2.46 -1.51 14.09
CA GLU A 146 -2.09 -0.09 14.05
C GLU A 146 -3.32 0.83 13.97
N ALA A 147 -4.36 0.40 13.26
CA ALA A 147 -5.59 1.18 13.13
C ALA A 147 -6.45 1.13 14.39
N TYR A 148 -6.59 -0.03 15.06
CA TYR A 148 -7.60 -0.24 16.10
C TYR A 148 -7.02 -0.64 17.46
N GLY A 149 -5.71 -0.76 17.61
CA GLY A 149 -5.01 -1.01 18.88
C GLY A 149 -4.98 -2.47 19.34
N THR A 150 -5.58 -3.38 18.58
CA THR A 150 -5.58 -4.83 18.86
C THR A 150 -5.50 -5.64 17.58
N THR A 151 -5.08 -6.91 17.64
CA THR A 151 -5.11 -7.77 16.45
C THR A 151 -6.53 -8.24 16.15
N PHE A 152 -6.83 -8.49 14.89
CA PHE A 152 -8.13 -8.99 14.48
C PHE A 152 -8.43 -10.36 15.10
N GLU A 153 -7.43 -11.22 15.24
CA GLU A 153 -7.53 -12.52 15.93
C GLU A 153 -7.99 -12.38 17.38
N ASN A 154 -7.36 -11.51 18.15
CA ASN A 154 -7.71 -11.28 19.55
C ASN A 154 -9.14 -10.77 19.71
N MET A 155 -9.58 -9.90 18.78
CA MET A 155 -10.93 -9.37 18.79
C MET A 155 -11.98 -10.46 18.59
N THR A 156 -11.70 -11.47 17.74
CA THR A 156 -12.64 -12.56 17.45
C THR A 156 -12.66 -13.65 18.51
N LEU A 157 -11.54 -13.89 19.19
CA LEU A 157 -11.42 -14.90 20.25
C LEU A 157 -12.16 -14.54 21.55
N HIS A 158 -12.32 -13.26 21.85
CA HIS A 158 -13.00 -12.79 23.07
C HIS A 158 -14.53 -12.77 22.98
N LYS A 159 -15.12 -13.27 21.90
CA LYS A 159 -16.58 -13.32 21.68
C LYS A 159 -17.20 -14.71 21.89
N LYS A 160 -16.44 -15.67 22.44
CA LYS A 160 -16.98 -17.00 22.79
C LYS A 160 -17.36 -17.09 24.25
#